data_4d8355b8be352044a16e045804d17002
#
_entry.id   4d8355b8be352044a16e045804d17002
#
_cell.length_a   1.000
_cell.length_b   1.000
_cell.length_c   1.000
_cell.angle_alpha   90.00
_cell.angle_beta   90.00
_cell.angle_gamma   90.00
#
_symmetry.space_group_name_H-M   'P 1'
#
loop_
_entity.id
_entity.type
_entity.pdbx_description
1 polymer ?
#
loop_
_entity_poly.entity_id
_entity_poly.type
_entity_poly.pdbx_seq_one_letter_code
_entity_poly.pdbx_strand_id
1 'polypeptide(L)'
;MKALVYDRYTIDDDFSKILKIKDIPEPKAKHNEVIFKVKSASLNYDDIWGMRGKPLAVPLPHISGTDAAGEVIAIGQDVKNIKIGDRVVSHGNMSCRICKLCTDGREYDCRERKIWGFETGPLWGGYCEITHLPEVNVVKIPDNVTYDDAAAASMTLLTSWHMLVGRANIQPGQLVLIMGGGSGVGNYGIQIAKLFHCTVIATASPDKLDKLLELGADYAVDHRKEDWHNKVRDISKKIIKPFGDTPGVDVIFEHIGGSHWNKELTLLKYGATIVTTGATTGYDAKTDLRHIFFKGINILGSTQGTRAELEQALYWMSKGKIKSIIDSVYSFEQAAEAHTKMLTGQGLFGKILMKP
;
A
#
# COMPACT_ATOMS: atom_id res chain seq x y z
N MET A 1 4.07 -24.90 -13.89
CA MET A 1 4.68 -23.61 -13.54
C MET A 1 5.19 -23.62 -12.11
N LYS A 2 6.24 -22.87 -11.83
CA LYS A 2 6.74 -22.70 -10.45
C LYS A 2 5.93 -21.67 -9.68
N ALA A 3 5.70 -21.95 -8.40
CA ALA A 3 5.03 -21.03 -7.47
C ALA A 3 5.63 -21.15 -6.08
N LEU A 4 5.62 -20.05 -5.34
CA LEU A 4 6.01 -19.99 -3.94
C LEU A 4 4.78 -20.32 -3.09
N VAL A 5 4.79 -21.47 -2.43
CA VAL A 5 3.63 -22.05 -1.73
C VAL A 5 3.95 -22.29 -0.27
N TYR A 6 2.98 -22.06 0.61
CA TYR A 6 2.99 -22.60 1.97
C TYR A 6 1.70 -23.38 2.26
N ASP A 7 1.81 -24.43 3.06
CA ASP A 7 0.72 -25.37 3.39
C ASP A 7 0.37 -25.41 4.88
N ARG A 8 1.02 -24.57 5.68
CA ARG A 8 0.77 -24.39 7.12
C ARG A 8 1.19 -22.98 7.54
N TYR A 9 0.66 -22.52 8.67
CA TYR A 9 1.06 -21.23 9.24
C TYR A 9 2.39 -21.32 9.97
N THR A 10 3.12 -20.19 10.03
CA THR A 10 4.31 -20.07 10.86
C THR A 10 3.94 -19.86 12.34
N ILE A 11 4.76 -20.36 13.25
CA ILE A 11 4.59 -20.18 14.70
C ILE A 11 5.63 -19.18 15.23
N ASP A 12 6.81 -19.14 14.62
CA ASP A 12 7.99 -18.44 15.10
C ASP A 12 8.56 -17.43 14.09
N ASP A 13 7.79 -17.11 13.03
CA ASP A 13 8.21 -16.24 11.92
C ASP A 13 9.46 -16.73 11.16
N ASP A 14 9.83 -18.00 11.29
CA ASP A 14 10.83 -18.62 10.45
C ASP A 14 10.19 -19.05 9.11
N PHE A 15 10.20 -18.13 8.16
CA PHE A 15 9.58 -18.32 6.85
C PHE A 15 10.24 -19.43 6.03
N SER A 16 11.51 -19.77 6.31
CA SER A 16 12.23 -20.85 5.62
C SER A 16 11.62 -22.23 5.86
N LYS A 17 10.95 -22.39 7.00
CA LYS A 17 10.27 -23.66 7.37
C LYS A 17 8.99 -23.90 6.59
N ILE A 18 8.34 -22.84 6.09
CA ILE A 18 7.01 -22.94 5.46
C ILE A 18 7.01 -22.64 3.97
N LEU A 19 7.78 -21.65 3.51
CA LEU A 19 7.85 -21.26 2.11
C LEU A 19 8.60 -22.30 1.28
N LYS A 20 7.98 -22.79 0.21
CA LYS A 20 8.53 -23.79 -0.71
C LYS A 20 8.19 -23.45 -2.15
N ILE A 21 9.15 -23.59 -3.03
CA ILE A 21 8.89 -23.57 -4.48
C ILE A 21 8.30 -24.93 -4.86
N LYS A 22 7.13 -24.91 -5.49
CA LYS A 22 6.43 -26.11 -5.97
C LYS A 22 6.07 -25.96 -7.44
N ASP A 23 6.12 -27.06 -8.15
CA ASP A 23 5.53 -27.16 -9.49
C ASP A 23 4.03 -27.42 -9.34
N ILE A 24 3.21 -26.53 -9.93
CA ILE A 24 1.76 -26.62 -9.94
C ILE A 24 1.22 -26.49 -11.37
N PRO A 25 0.01 -26.97 -11.66
CA PRO A 25 -0.61 -26.78 -12.96
C PRO A 25 -0.72 -25.30 -13.34
N GLU A 26 -0.56 -25.00 -14.63
CA GLU A 26 -0.83 -23.66 -15.14
C GLU A 26 -2.33 -23.37 -15.12
N PRO A 27 -2.73 -22.10 -14.80
CA PRO A 27 -4.14 -21.72 -14.82
C PRO A 27 -4.70 -21.76 -16.25
N LYS A 28 -5.99 -22.08 -16.38
CA LYS A 28 -6.74 -21.92 -17.62
C LYS A 28 -7.70 -20.76 -17.50
N ALA A 29 -7.76 -19.90 -18.51
CA ALA A 29 -8.62 -18.73 -18.48
C ALA A 29 -10.10 -19.16 -18.43
N LYS A 30 -10.82 -18.66 -17.42
CA LYS A 30 -12.27 -18.65 -17.43
C LYS A 30 -12.77 -17.54 -18.35
N HIS A 31 -14.08 -17.50 -18.61
CA HIS A 31 -14.68 -16.62 -19.59
C HIS A 31 -14.24 -15.15 -19.51
N ASN A 32 -14.15 -14.60 -18.28
CA ASN A 32 -13.81 -13.20 -18.01
C ASN A 32 -12.41 -12.98 -17.41
N GLU A 33 -11.53 -13.99 -17.49
CA GLU A 33 -10.21 -13.94 -16.88
C GLU A 33 -9.10 -13.63 -17.88
N VAL A 34 -8.08 -12.97 -17.39
CA VAL A 34 -6.82 -12.67 -18.07
C VAL A 34 -5.72 -13.50 -17.41
N ILE A 35 -4.96 -14.25 -18.21
CA ILE A 35 -3.76 -14.95 -17.74
C ILE A 35 -2.55 -14.14 -18.17
N PHE A 36 -1.63 -13.91 -17.24
CA PHE A 36 -0.39 -13.22 -17.55
C PHE A 36 0.84 -13.88 -16.91
N LYS A 37 1.95 -13.81 -17.62
CA LYS A 37 3.27 -14.24 -17.16
C LYS A 37 3.82 -13.16 -16.25
N VAL A 38 4.04 -13.50 -14.97
CA VAL A 38 4.56 -12.56 -13.97
C VAL A 38 6.02 -12.22 -14.31
N LYS A 39 6.33 -10.93 -14.31
CA LYS A 39 7.67 -10.37 -14.51
C LYS A 39 8.22 -9.76 -13.22
N SER A 40 7.34 -9.30 -12.37
CA SER A 40 7.66 -8.73 -11.05
C SER A 40 6.45 -8.82 -10.13
N ALA A 41 6.70 -9.10 -8.87
CA ALA A 41 5.73 -9.03 -7.78
C ALA A 41 6.33 -8.20 -6.64
N SER A 42 5.54 -7.71 -5.69
CA SER A 42 6.09 -6.97 -4.57
C SER A 42 5.50 -7.41 -3.23
N LEU A 43 6.34 -7.37 -2.18
CA LEU A 43 5.94 -7.77 -0.84
C LEU A 43 5.06 -6.72 -0.17
N ASN A 44 4.07 -7.19 0.57
CA ASN A 44 3.22 -6.40 1.46
C ASN A 44 3.11 -7.07 2.83
N TYR A 45 2.72 -6.30 3.85
CA TYR A 45 2.67 -6.83 5.22
C TYR A 45 1.54 -7.86 5.42
N ASP A 46 0.56 -7.89 4.53
CA ASP A 46 -0.49 -8.93 4.46
C ASP A 46 0.08 -10.33 4.15
N ASP A 47 1.21 -10.42 3.45
CA ASP A 47 1.93 -11.69 3.27
C ASP A 47 2.34 -12.28 4.63
N ILE A 48 2.87 -11.44 5.54
CA ILE A 48 3.23 -11.84 6.90
C ILE A 48 1.99 -12.28 7.68
N TRP A 49 0.91 -11.52 7.59
CA TRP A 49 -0.36 -11.88 8.24
C TRP A 49 -0.91 -13.20 7.70
N GLY A 50 -0.86 -13.42 6.40
CA GLY A 50 -1.28 -14.67 5.76
C GLY A 50 -0.47 -15.87 6.25
N MET A 51 0.85 -15.73 6.29
CA MET A 51 1.74 -16.78 6.81
C MET A 51 1.57 -17.06 8.31
N ARG A 52 1.17 -16.06 9.10
CA ARG A 52 0.80 -16.23 10.52
C ARG A 52 -0.61 -16.78 10.73
N GLY A 53 -1.47 -16.72 9.70
CA GLY A 53 -2.90 -17.04 9.83
C GLY A 53 -3.65 -16.10 10.79
N LYS A 54 -3.16 -14.87 10.97
CA LYS A 54 -3.70 -13.85 11.88
C LYS A 54 -3.56 -12.46 11.25
N PRO A 55 -4.54 -11.56 11.42
CA PRO A 55 -5.81 -11.72 12.14
C PRO A 55 -6.83 -12.61 11.41
N LEU A 56 -6.56 -12.97 10.15
CA LEU A 56 -7.43 -13.78 9.31
C LEU A 56 -6.71 -15.05 8.85
N ALA A 57 -7.36 -16.20 8.96
CA ALA A 57 -6.88 -17.46 8.39
C ALA A 57 -7.10 -17.46 6.87
N VAL A 58 -6.01 -17.62 6.11
CA VAL A 58 -6.06 -17.73 4.65
C VAL A 58 -6.28 -19.17 4.21
N PRO A 59 -6.90 -19.43 3.03
CA PRO A 59 -7.03 -20.79 2.50
C PRO A 59 -5.67 -21.44 2.24
N LEU A 60 -5.49 -22.67 2.73
CA LEU A 60 -4.25 -23.45 2.52
C LEU A 60 -4.52 -24.63 1.56
N PRO A 61 -3.53 -25.09 0.74
CA PRO A 61 -2.22 -24.46 0.51
C PRO A 61 -2.38 -23.09 -0.16
N HIS A 62 -1.46 -22.14 0.12
CA HIS A 62 -1.59 -20.76 -0.29
C HIS A 62 -0.43 -20.28 -1.16
N ILE A 63 -0.73 -19.39 -2.10
CA ILE A 63 0.22 -18.52 -2.81
C ILE A 63 -0.12 -17.10 -2.42
N SER A 64 0.82 -16.41 -1.76
CA SER A 64 0.68 -14.97 -1.46
C SER A 64 1.00 -14.10 -2.67
N GLY A 65 1.05 -12.80 -2.41
CA GLY A 65 1.38 -11.78 -3.41
C GLY A 65 0.13 -11.11 -3.98
N THR A 66 -0.16 -9.94 -3.46
CA THR A 66 -1.27 -9.09 -3.91
C THR A 66 -0.88 -8.26 -5.12
N ASP A 67 0.40 -7.99 -5.25
CA ASP A 67 1.00 -7.16 -6.30
C ASP A 67 1.73 -8.04 -7.32
N ALA A 68 1.25 -8.05 -8.56
CA ALA A 68 1.94 -8.71 -9.66
C ALA A 68 1.78 -7.92 -10.96
N ALA A 69 2.89 -7.74 -11.67
CA ALA A 69 2.94 -7.12 -12.98
C ALA A 69 3.53 -8.09 -14.01
N GLY A 70 2.99 -8.10 -15.22
CA GLY A 70 3.43 -9.05 -16.23
C GLY A 70 2.84 -8.80 -17.61
N GLU A 71 3.03 -9.78 -18.47
CA GLU A 71 2.59 -9.77 -19.87
C GLU A 71 1.46 -10.78 -20.09
N VAL A 72 0.38 -10.36 -20.69
CA VAL A 72 -0.79 -11.19 -20.98
C VAL A 72 -0.44 -12.26 -22.01
N ILE A 73 -0.69 -13.53 -21.67
CA ILE A 73 -0.42 -14.68 -22.51
C ILE A 73 -1.69 -15.41 -22.99
N ALA A 74 -2.81 -15.25 -22.27
CA ALA A 74 -4.10 -15.78 -22.68
C ALA A 74 -5.24 -14.96 -22.09
N ILE A 75 -6.40 -14.99 -22.73
CA ILE A 75 -7.61 -14.30 -22.30
C ILE A 75 -8.83 -15.21 -22.47
N GLY A 76 -9.83 -15.04 -21.60
CA GLY A 76 -11.13 -15.67 -21.73
C GLY A 76 -11.99 -15.02 -22.82
N GLN A 77 -13.01 -15.73 -23.28
CA GLN A 77 -13.84 -15.31 -24.42
C GLN A 77 -14.62 -14.01 -24.21
N ASP A 78 -14.90 -13.63 -22.93
CA ASP A 78 -15.68 -12.45 -22.58
C ASP A 78 -14.79 -11.23 -22.24
N VAL A 79 -13.47 -11.37 -22.30
CA VAL A 79 -12.49 -10.27 -22.11
C VAL A 79 -12.55 -9.33 -23.32
N LYS A 80 -12.68 -8.02 -23.06
CA LYS A 80 -12.92 -7.00 -24.10
C LYS A 80 -11.83 -5.96 -24.24
N ASN A 81 -11.23 -5.52 -23.12
CA ASN A 81 -10.34 -4.36 -23.08
C ASN A 81 -8.85 -4.75 -23.00
N ILE A 82 -8.57 -6.02 -22.70
CA ILE A 82 -7.21 -6.57 -22.56
C ILE A 82 -6.96 -7.54 -23.72
N LYS A 83 -5.75 -7.53 -24.26
CA LYS A 83 -5.33 -8.43 -25.33
C LYS A 83 -4.01 -9.12 -25.01
N ILE A 84 -3.73 -10.23 -25.67
CA ILE A 84 -2.45 -10.94 -25.58
C ILE A 84 -1.31 -9.98 -25.96
N GLY A 85 -0.24 -9.98 -25.17
CA GLY A 85 0.91 -9.08 -25.28
C GLY A 85 0.75 -7.77 -24.52
N ASP A 86 -0.43 -7.42 -23.98
CA ASP A 86 -0.59 -6.24 -23.12
C ASP A 86 0.26 -6.38 -21.85
N ARG A 87 0.87 -5.27 -21.43
CA ARG A 87 1.58 -5.14 -20.17
C ARG A 87 0.58 -4.75 -19.08
N VAL A 88 0.50 -5.55 -18.04
CA VAL A 88 -0.56 -5.41 -17.04
C VAL A 88 -0.05 -5.53 -15.61
N VAL A 89 -0.81 -4.93 -14.69
CA VAL A 89 -0.61 -5.04 -13.25
C VAL A 89 -1.94 -5.41 -12.57
N SER A 90 -1.86 -6.15 -11.49
CA SER A 90 -3.01 -6.53 -10.66
C SER A 90 -3.63 -5.32 -9.97
N HIS A 91 -4.96 -5.34 -9.82
CA HIS A 91 -5.72 -4.56 -8.85
C HIS A 91 -6.26 -5.54 -7.81
N GLY A 92 -5.59 -5.63 -6.65
CA GLY A 92 -5.83 -6.69 -5.66
C GLY A 92 -7.19 -6.65 -4.97
N ASN A 93 -7.94 -5.54 -5.07
CA ASN A 93 -9.25 -5.41 -4.44
C ASN A 93 -10.35 -6.05 -5.31
N MET A 94 -10.66 -7.33 -5.05
CA MET A 94 -11.73 -8.05 -5.73
C MET A 94 -13.07 -7.73 -5.09
N SER A 95 -14.05 -7.32 -5.88
CA SER A 95 -15.39 -6.96 -5.41
C SER A 95 -16.47 -7.58 -6.29
N CYS A 96 -17.73 -7.62 -5.83
CA CYS A 96 -18.84 -8.22 -6.58
C CYS A 96 -19.28 -7.43 -7.81
N ARG A 97 -18.91 -6.14 -7.91
CA ARG A 97 -19.21 -5.19 -9.02
C ARG A 97 -20.70 -4.89 -9.26
N ILE A 98 -21.61 -5.49 -8.51
CA ILE A 98 -23.08 -5.37 -8.72
C ILE A 98 -23.84 -4.78 -7.52
N CYS A 99 -23.27 -4.78 -6.32
CA CYS A 99 -23.94 -4.18 -5.16
C CYS A 99 -23.92 -2.65 -5.23
N LYS A 100 -24.81 -2.01 -4.48
CA LYS A 100 -24.92 -0.53 -4.46
C LYS A 100 -23.58 0.16 -4.21
N LEU A 101 -22.75 -0.34 -3.31
CA LEU A 101 -21.42 0.26 -3.04
C LEU A 101 -20.52 0.19 -4.28
N CYS A 102 -20.51 -0.95 -4.98
CA CYS A 102 -19.73 -1.08 -6.22
C CYS A 102 -20.25 -0.17 -7.34
N THR A 103 -21.56 -0.08 -7.52
CA THR A 103 -22.17 0.77 -8.56
C THR A 103 -22.04 2.26 -8.26
N ASP A 104 -21.87 2.63 -7.00
CA ASP A 104 -21.57 4.01 -6.56
C ASP A 104 -20.07 4.35 -6.66
N GLY A 105 -19.22 3.48 -7.26
CA GLY A 105 -17.76 3.68 -7.37
C GLY A 105 -16.99 3.46 -6.08
N ARG A 106 -17.56 2.73 -5.14
CA ARG A 106 -17.00 2.41 -3.82
C ARG A 106 -16.73 0.91 -3.68
N GLU A 107 -16.13 0.31 -4.68
CA GLU A 107 -15.83 -1.14 -4.68
C GLU A 107 -14.93 -1.57 -3.51
N TYR A 108 -14.15 -0.66 -2.96
CA TYR A 108 -13.33 -0.90 -1.76
C TYR A 108 -14.18 -1.12 -0.48
N ASP A 109 -15.43 -0.68 -0.46
CA ASP A 109 -16.39 -0.89 0.63
C ASP A 109 -17.33 -2.08 0.38
N CYS A 110 -17.17 -2.83 -0.71
CA CYS A 110 -17.98 -3.99 -1.02
C CYS A 110 -17.90 -5.03 0.11
N ARG A 111 -19.05 -5.53 0.58
CA ARG A 111 -19.10 -6.52 1.66
C ARG A 111 -18.57 -7.90 1.23
N GLU A 112 -18.64 -8.21 -0.07
CA GLU A 112 -18.12 -9.44 -0.67
C GLU A 112 -16.67 -9.28 -1.15
N ARG A 113 -16.01 -8.16 -0.80
CA ARG A 113 -14.65 -7.93 -1.24
C ARG A 113 -13.67 -8.93 -0.62
N LYS A 114 -12.66 -9.26 -1.40
CA LYS A 114 -11.51 -10.04 -0.97
C LYS A 114 -10.24 -9.40 -1.50
N ILE A 115 -9.17 -9.52 -0.75
CA ILE A 115 -7.83 -9.13 -1.23
C ILE A 115 -7.22 -10.33 -1.94
N TRP A 116 -6.97 -10.19 -3.24
CA TRP A 116 -6.32 -11.22 -4.04
C TRP A 116 -4.91 -11.52 -3.50
N GLY A 117 -4.53 -12.79 -3.47
CA GLY A 117 -3.23 -13.22 -2.94
C GLY A 117 -3.12 -13.18 -1.41
N PHE A 118 -4.19 -12.71 -0.70
CA PHE A 118 -4.29 -12.76 0.75
C PHE A 118 -5.55 -13.51 1.19
N GLU A 119 -6.75 -13.02 0.84
CA GLU A 119 -8.02 -13.63 1.24
C GLU A 119 -8.53 -14.65 0.21
N THR A 120 -7.93 -14.70 -0.97
CA THR A 120 -8.29 -15.64 -2.04
C THR A 120 -7.46 -16.92 -1.96
N GLY A 121 -7.91 -17.96 -2.64
CA GLY A 121 -7.23 -19.25 -2.69
C GLY A 121 -8.20 -20.42 -2.83
N PRO A 122 -7.71 -21.65 -2.71
CA PRO A 122 -6.30 -22.04 -2.56
C PRO A 122 -5.48 -21.76 -3.82
N LEU A 123 -4.14 -21.67 -3.68
CA LEU A 123 -3.16 -21.55 -4.76
C LEU A 123 -3.44 -20.40 -5.76
N TRP A 124 -3.88 -19.23 -5.26
CA TRP A 124 -4.23 -18.10 -6.11
C TRP A 124 -3.68 -16.76 -5.58
N GLY A 125 -2.53 -16.37 -6.06
CA GLY A 125 -1.82 -15.14 -5.72
C GLY A 125 -0.76 -14.80 -6.77
N GLY A 126 0.10 -13.83 -6.49
CA GLY A 126 1.08 -13.26 -7.40
C GLY A 126 2.46 -13.91 -7.37
N TYR A 127 2.79 -14.71 -6.34
CA TYR A 127 4.12 -15.33 -6.25
C TYR A 127 4.20 -16.64 -7.03
N CYS A 128 4.05 -16.54 -8.34
CA CYS A 128 4.15 -17.65 -9.30
C CYS A 128 4.61 -17.14 -10.67
N GLU A 129 5.01 -18.05 -11.57
CA GLU A 129 5.43 -17.67 -12.92
C GLU A 129 4.27 -17.19 -13.80
N ILE A 130 3.06 -17.77 -13.60
CA ILE A 130 1.87 -17.46 -14.38
C ILE A 130 0.68 -17.35 -13.43
N THR A 131 -0.07 -16.27 -13.50
CA THR A 131 -1.27 -16.07 -12.68
C THR A 131 -2.46 -15.63 -13.53
N HIS A 132 -3.63 -15.54 -12.90
CA HIS A 132 -4.85 -15.11 -13.56
C HIS A 132 -5.69 -14.21 -12.65
N LEU A 133 -6.43 -13.28 -13.26
CA LEU A 133 -7.38 -12.39 -12.59
C LEU A 133 -8.57 -12.11 -13.52
N PRO A 134 -9.75 -11.81 -12.96
CA PRO A 134 -10.82 -11.20 -13.75
C PRO A 134 -10.34 -9.92 -14.45
N GLU A 135 -10.79 -9.67 -15.67
CA GLU A 135 -10.41 -8.48 -16.45
C GLU A 135 -10.56 -7.17 -15.66
N VAL A 136 -11.62 -7.07 -14.85
CA VAL A 136 -11.91 -5.88 -14.01
C VAL A 136 -10.86 -5.64 -12.92
N ASN A 137 -10.04 -6.63 -12.62
CA ASN A 137 -8.93 -6.58 -11.68
C ASN A 137 -7.55 -6.52 -12.34
N VAL A 138 -7.51 -6.20 -13.63
CA VAL A 138 -6.28 -6.06 -14.41
C VAL A 138 -6.21 -4.65 -14.99
N VAL A 139 -5.11 -3.95 -14.77
CA VAL A 139 -4.87 -2.59 -15.24
C VAL A 139 -3.71 -2.58 -16.23
N LYS A 140 -3.85 -1.89 -17.36
CA LYS A 140 -2.75 -1.71 -18.31
C LYS A 140 -1.67 -0.81 -17.73
N ILE A 141 -0.43 -1.23 -17.89
CA ILE A 141 0.75 -0.45 -17.50
C ILE A 141 1.09 0.53 -18.64
N PRO A 142 1.26 1.83 -18.37
CA PRO A 142 1.77 2.79 -19.36
C PRO A 142 3.13 2.35 -19.93
N ASP A 143 3.40 2.65 -21.21
CA ASP A 143 4.57 2.13 -21.92
C ASP A 143 5.92 2.45 -21.26
N ASN A 144 6.03 3.61 -20.64
CA ASN A 144 7.24 4.07 -19.98
C ASN A 144 7.33 3.72 -18.46
N VAL A 145 6.38 2.97 -17.92
CA VAL A 145 6.41 2.43 -16.56
C VAL A 145 6.91 0.99 -16.62
N THR A 146 7.91 0.65 -15.83
CA THR A 146 8.46 -0.72 -15.82
C THR A 146 7.54 -1.71 -15.10
N TYR A 147 7.73 -3.02 -15.29
CA TYR A 147 7.01 -4.02 -14.49
C TYR A 147 7.34 -3.91 -13.01
N ASP A 148 8.59 -3.57 -12.68
CA ASP A 148 9.05 -3.40 -11.31
C ASP A 148 8.34 -2.22 -10.64
N ASP A 149 8.28 -1.07 -11.33
CA ASP A 149 7.54 0.10 -10.83
C ASP A 149 6.05 -0.18 -10.66
N ALA A 150 5.44 -0.85 -11.63
CA ALA A 150 4.01 -1.17 -11.58
C ALA A 150 3.68 -2.16 -10.45
N ALA A 151 4.50 -3.21 -10.26
CA ALA A 151 4.35 -4.15 -9.16
C ALA A 151 4.52 -3.45 -7.80
N ALA A 152 5.55 -2.60 -7.65
CA ALA A 152 5.76 -1.82 -6.43
C ALA A 152 4.60 -0.87 -6.12
N ALA A 153 3.92 -0.37 -7.16
CA ALA A 153 2.84 0.61 -7.07
C ALA A 153 1.46 0.00 -6.75
N SER A 154 1.18 -1.20 -7.19
CA SER A 154 -0.17 -1.79 -7.27
C SER A 154 -1.00 -1.58 -5.99
N MET A 155 -0.53 -2.06 -4.84
CA MET A 155 -1.23 -1.83 -3.57
C MET A 155 -0.81 -0.52 -2.90
N THR A 156 0.48 -0.24 -2.80
CA THR A 156 0.97 0.83 -1.93
C THR A 156 0.75 2.23 -2.50
N LEU A 157 0.93 2.44 -3.81
CA LEU A 157 0.59 3.70 -4.45
C LEU A 157 -0.92 3.90 -4.46
N LEU A 158 -1.69 2.87 -4.81
CA LEU A 158 -3.16 2.91 -4.78
C LEU A 158 -3.68 3.30 -3.39
N THR A 159 -3.20 2.62 -2.34
CA THR A 159 -3.59 2.91 -0.95
C THR A 159 -3.27 4.36 -0.58
N SER A 160 -2.07 4.83 -0.90
CA SER A 160 -1.64 6.20 -0.59
C SER A 160 -2.46 7.24 -1.37
N TRP A 161 -2.79 6.95 -2.62
CA TRP A 161 -3.66 7.79 -3.45
C TRP A 161 -5.06 7.88 -2.86
N HIS A 162 -5.64 6.72 -2.55
CA HIS A 162 -6.97 6.68 -1.94
C HIS A 162 -7.02 7.40 -0.60
N MET A 163 -6.02 7.22 0.27
CA MET A 163 -5.95 7.92 1.55
C MET A 163 -5.94 9.43 1.40
N LEU A 164 -5.04 9.97 0.57
CA LEU A 164 -4.81 11.40 0.47
C LEU A 164 -5.81 12.09 -0.47
N VAL A 165 -6.08 11.48 -1.63
CA VAL A 165 -6.95 12.08 -2.66
C VAL A 165 -8.39 11.65 -2.47
N GLY A 166 -8.67 10.36 -2.41
CA GLY A 166 -10.02 9.83 -2.31
C GLY A 166 -10.69 10.08 -0.96
N ARG A 167 -9.94 10.00 0.16
CA ARG A 167 -10.50 10.09 1.51
C ARG A 167 -10.26 11.44 2.18
N ALA A 168 -9.01 11.84 2.30
CA ALA A 168 -8.65 13.10 2.98
C ALA A 168 -8.90 14.34 2.09
N ASN A 169 -9.03 14.16 0.77
CA ASN A 169 -9.27 15.23 -0.20
C ASN A 169 -8.29 16.40 0.00
N ILE A 170 -6.99 16.08 0.01
CA ILE A 170 -5.93 17.06 0.28
C ILE A 170 -5.98 18.25 -0.69
N GLN A 171 -5.68 19.44 -0.17
CA GLN A 171 -5.73 20.68 -0.93
C GLN A 171 -4.36 21.37 -0.98
N PRO A 172 -4.05 22.10 -2.06
CA PRO A 172 -2.81 22.87 -2.13
C PRO A 172 -2.62 23.79 -0.94
N GLY A 173 -1.37 23.82 -0.44
CA GLY A 173 -0.99 24.66 0.68
C GLY A 173 -1.34 24.11 2.07
N GLN A 174 -1.90 22.91 2.17
CA GLN A 174 -2.03 22.21 3.45
C GLN A 174 -0.69 21.72 3.98
N LEU A 175 -0.59 21.59 5.31
CA LEU A 175 0.51 20.94 6.00
C LEU A 175 0.12 19.48 6.30
N VAL A 176 0.82 18.54 5.68
CA VAL A 176 0.57 17.09 5.78
C VAL A 176 1.68 16.44 6.58
N LEU A 177 1.31 15.68 7.60
CA LEU A 177 2.22 14.80 8.34
C LEU A 177 2.12 13.38 7.80
N ILE A 178 3.22 12.84 7.28
CA ILE A 178 3.34 11.46 6.81
C ILE A 178 4.04 10.64 7.88
N MET A 179 3.30 9.75 8.51
CA MET A 179 3.87 8.80 9.46
C MET A 179 4.58 7.66 8.69
N GLY A 180 5.75 7.23 9.18
CA GLY A 180 6.47 6.12 8.55
C GLY A 180 6.88 6.35 7.10
N GLY A 181 7.37 7.54 6.77
CA GLY A 181 7.76 7.96 5.42
C GLY A 181 8.75 7.03 4.70
N GLY A 182 9.50 6.19 5.43
CA GLY A 182 10.42 5.22 4.83
C GLY A 182 9.77 3.92 4.31
N SER A 183 8.49 3.69 4.58
CA SER A 183 7.74 2.52 4.07
C SER A 183 7.30 2.71 2.62
N GLY A 184 6.88 1.64 1.96
CA GLY A 184 6.31 1.73 0.60
C GLY A 184 5.12 2.68 0.52
N VAL A 185 4.19 2.61 1.49
CA VAL A 185 3.01 3.49 1.57
C VAL A 185 3.43 4.93 1.87
N GLY A 186 4.32 5.15 2.85
CA GLY A 186 4.79 6.48 3.23
C GLY A 186 5.57 7.19 2.13
N ASN A 187 6.39 6.45 1.38
CA ASN A 187 7.13 7.00 0.23
C ASN A 187 6.19 7.63 -0.81
N TYR A 188 5.11 6.92 -1.17
CA TYR A 188 4.11 7.45 -2.09
C TYR A 188 3.30 8.58 -1.46
N GLY A 189 3.00 8.49 -0.16
CA GLY A 189 2.31 9.56 0.56
C GLY A 189 3.05 10.90 0.47
N ILE A 190 4.38 10.91 0.62
CA ILE A 190 5.22 12.10 0.45
C ILE A 190 5.06 12.66 -0.97
N GLN A 191 5.26 11.82 -1.99
CA GLN A 191 5.24 12.25 -3.39
C GLN A 191 3.85 12.75 -3.83
N ILE A 192 2.78 12.10 -3.39
CA ILE A 192 1.40 12.54 -3.67
C ILE A 192 1.14 13.88 -3.00
N ALA A 193 1.48 14.05 -1.72
CA ALA A 193 1.28 15.33 -1.04
C ALA A 193 2.06 16.46 -1.73
N LYS A 194 3.28 16.21 -2.20
CA LYS A 194 4.07 17.18 -2.99
C LYS A 194 3.44 17.45 -4.36
N LEU A 195 2.89 16.44 -5.04
CA LEU A 195 2.16 16.61 -6.30
C LEU A 195 0.97 17.56 -6.15
N PHE A 196 0.31 17.54 -4.99
CA PHE A 196 -0.79 18.45 -4.63
C PHE A 196 -0.33 19.75 -3.98
N HIS A 197 0.96 20.11 -4.09
CA HIS A 197 1.52 21.36 -3.55
C HIS A 197 1.32 21.52 -2.03
N CYS A 198 1.30 20.43 -1.27
CA CYS A 198 1.30 20.47 0.18
C CYS A 198 2.71 20.69 0.74
N THR A 199 2.79 21.25 1.95
CA THR A 199 4.00 21.19 2.77
C THR A 199 4.01 19.86 3.52
N VAL A 200 5.11 19.12 3.48
CA VAL A 200 5.22 17.75 3.99
C VAL A 200 6.20 17.67 5.15
N ILE A 201 5.72 17.21 6.31
CA ILE A 201 6.55 16.69 7.39
C ILE A 201 6.48 15.16 7.30
N ALA A 202 7.62 14.48 7.19
CA ALA A 202 7.65 13.02 7.18
C ALA A 202 8.43 12.47 8.38
N THR A 203 7.98 11.34 8.93
CA THR A 203 8.67 10.69 10.05
C THR A 203 9.32 9.38 9.62
N ALA A 204 10.51 9.09 10.15
CA ALA A 204 11.19 7.81 9.99
C ALA A 204 12.19 7.58 11.13
N SER A 205 12.90 6.45 11.09
CA SER A 205 14.09 6.22 11.89
C SER A 205 15.27 7.11 11.44
N PRO A 206 16.25 7.39 12.32
CA PRO A 206 17.34 8.33 12.04
C PRO A 206 18.10 8.07 10.74
N ASP A 207 18.34 6.79 10.44
CA ASP A 207 19.06 6.32 9.26
C ASP A 207 18.36 6.60 7.92
N LYS A 208 17.12 7.09 7.94
CA LYS A 208 16.28 7.33 6.76
C LYS A 208 15.89 8.79 6.57
N LEU A 209 16.25 9.70 7.49
CA LEU A 209 15.77 11.09 7.46
C LEU A 209 16.21 11.83 6.21
N ASP A 210 17.48 11.71 5.81
CA ASP A 210 18.00 12.37 4.62
C ASP A 210 17.29 11.88 3.35
N LYS A 211 17.00 10.57 3.27
CA LYS A 211 16.25 9.99 2.15
C LYS A 211 14.82 10.53 2.05
N LEU A 212 14.18 10.88 3.18
CA LEU A 212 12.87 11.53 3.15
C LEU A 212 12.95 12.93 2.51
N LEU A 213 13.98 13.69 2.82
CA LEU A 213 14.23 15.03 2.25
C LEU A 213 14.52 14.93 0.74
N GLU A 214 15.36 13.98 0.34
CA GLU A 214 15.65 13.67 -1.06
C GLU A 214 14.40 13.27 -1.85
N LEU A 215 13.46 12.58 -1.19
CA LEU A 215 12.18 12.18 -1.79
C LEU A 215 11.19 13.36 -1.93
N GLY A 216 11.49 14.48 -1.31
CA GLY A 216 10.73 15.72 -1.43
C GLY A 216 9.99 16.16 -0.16
N ALA A 217 10.15 15.50 0.97
CA ALA A 217 9.64 16.02 2.24
C ALA A 217 10.31 17.35 2.58
N ASP A 218 9.55 18.33 3.03
CA ASP A 218 10.11 19.65 3.44
C ASP A 218 10.80 19.55 4.81
N TYR A 219 10.33 18.62 5.66
CA TYR A 219 10.89 18.36 6.98
C TYR A 219 10.89 16.86 7.28
N ALA A 220 11.97 16.39 7.92
CA ALA A 220 12.10 15.01 8.39
C ALA A 220 12.26 14.96 9.91
N VAL A 221 11.53 14.07 10.57
CA VAL A 221 11.48 13.95 12.04
C VAL A 221 11.69 12.50 12.46
N ASP A 222 12.61 12.30 13.41
CA ASP A 222 12.86 11.01 14.02
C ASP A 222 11.74 10.64 15.00
N HIS A 223 10.88 9.69 14.63
CA HIS A 223 9.74 9.24 15.45
C HIS A 223 10.14 8.31 16.61
N ARG A 224 11.39 7.84 16.67
CA ARG A 224 11.90 7.04 17.79
C ARG A 224 12.16 7.87 19.04
N LYS A 225 12.37 9.18 18.88
CA LYS A 225 12.51 10.11 20.02
C LYS A 225 11.16 10.28 20.71
N GLU A 226 11.17 10.29 22.03
CA GLU A 226 9.94 10.42 22.81
C GLU A 226 9.20 11.74 22.54
N ASP A 227 9.95 12.81 22.28
CA ASP A 227 9.47 14.17 22.05
C ASP A 227 9.24 14.51 20.56
N TRP A 228 9.25 13.54 19.64
CA TRP A 228 9.12 13.76 18.19
C TRP A 228 7.90 14.65 17.83
N HIS A 229 6.80 14.50 18.55
CA HIS A 229 5.58 15.26 18.35
C HIS A 229 5.75 16.75 18.69
N ASN A 230 6.59 17.10 19.67
CA ASN A 230 6.93 18.50 19.98
C ASN A 230 7.70 19.13 18.81
N LYS A 231 8.60 18.38 18.18
CA LYS A 231 9.34 18.86 17.00
C LYS A 231 8.41 19.13 15.82
N VAL A 232 7.42 18.25 15.57
CA VAL A 232 6.37 18.49 14.56
C VAL A 232 5.58 19.76 14.89
N ARG A 233 5.18 19.95 16.16
CA ARG A 233 4.46 21.15 16.61
C ARG A 233 5.29 22.42 16.41
N ASP A 234 6.59 22.39 16.70
CA ASP A 234 7.46 23.55 16.54
C ASP A 234 7.69 23.90 15.07
N ILE A 235 7.77 22.90 14.19
CA ILE A 235 7.77 23.11 12.74
C ILE A 235 6.46 23.76 12.31
N SER A 236 5.32 23.25 12.74
CA SER A 236 4.01 23.79 12.36
C SER A 236 3.83 25.24 12.76
N LYS A 237 4.34 25.68 13.94
CA LYS A 237 4.33 27.08 14.37
C LYS A 237 5.06 28.01 13.41
N LYS A 238 6.13 27.54 12.75
CA LYS A 238 6.92 28.35 11.81
C LYS A 238 6.22 28.54 10.46
N ILE A 239 5.23 27.67 10.15
CA ILE A 239 4.51 27.62 8.87
C ILE A 239 3.12 28.28 8.98
N ILE A 240 2.71 28.74 10.16
CA ILE A 240 1.41 29.38 10.37
C ILE A 240 1.17 30.49 9.36
N LYS A 241 0.02 30.43 8.68
CA LYS A 241 -0.44 31.48 7.78
C LYS A 241 -1.04 32.67 8.56
N PRO A 242 -0.96 33.90 8.01
CA PRO A 242 -1.65 35.05 8.62
C PRO A 242 -3.18 34.80 8.69
N PHE A 243 -3.84 35.53 9.61
CA PHE A 243 -5.31 35.53 9.75
C PHE A 243 -5.96 34.28 10.34
N GLY A 244 -5.55 33.93 11.58
CA GLY A 244 -6.32 33.00 12.41
C GLY A 244 -5.99 31.51 12.22
N ASP A 245 -4.95 31.19 11.48
CA ASP A 245 -4.43 29.83 11.43
C ASP A 245 -3.85 29.43 12.80
N THR A 246 -3.99 28.15 13.17
CA THR A 246 -3.52 27.61 14.45
C THR A 246 -2.35 26.65 14.24
N PRO A 247 -1.44 26.53 15.24
CA PRO A 247 -0.39 25.51 15.18
C PRO A 247 -0.98 24.11 15.07
N GLY A 248 -0.32 23.26 14.27
CA GLY A 248 -0.73 21.89 14.00
C GLY A 248 -0.67 21.57 12.52
N VAL A 249 -1.11 20.37 12.18
CA VAL A 249 -1.15 19.87 10.80
C VAL A 249 -2.60 19.78 10.31
N ASP A 250 -2.80 19.95 9.00
CA ASP A 250 -4.12 19.87 8.36
C ASP A 250 -4.53 18.42 8.10
N VAL A 251 -3.55 17.57 7.76
CA VAL A 251 -3.79 16.15 7.49
C VAL A 251 -2.68 15.30 8.11
N ILE A 252 -3.08 14.22 8.76
CA ILE A 252 -2.17 13.13 9.14
C ILE A 252 -2.46 11.91 8.28
N PHE A 253 -1.43 11.45 7.60
CA PHE A 253 -1.41 10.19 6.87
C PHE A 253 -0.84 9.12 7.79
N GLU A 254 -1.72 8.27 8.33
CA GLU A 254 -1.41 7.30 9.36
C GLU A 254 -1.57 5.87 8.81
N HIS A 255 -0.57 5.01 9.05
CA HIS A 255 -0.60 3.60 8.68
C HIS A 255 0.23 2.72 9.63
N ILE A 256 0.73 3.31 10.72
CA ILE A 256 1.58 2.63 11.71
C ILE A 256 0.72 1.93 12.76
N GLY A 257 -0.32 2.60 13.26
CA GLY A 257 -1.23 2.09 14.28
C GLY A 257 -1.00 2.65 15.68
N GLY A 258 -1.41 1.90 16.69
CA GLY A 258 -1.63 2.36 18.04
C GLY A 258 -0.49 3.06 18.78
N SER A 259 0.77 2.77 18.44
CA SER A 259 1.94 3.26 19.20
C SER A 259 2.09 4.80 19.23
N HIS A 260 1.63 5.49 18.18
CA HIS A 260 1.76 6.96 18.04
C HIS A 260 0.44 7.71 18.10
N TRP A 261 -0.68 7.03 17.97
CA TRP A 261 -2.02 7.55 17.80
C TRP A 261 -2.39 8.71 18.75
N ASN A 262 -2.18 8.55 20.05
CA ASN A 262 -2.50 9.60 21.04
C ASN A 262 -1.72 10.89 20.80
N LYS A 263 -0.43 10.79 20.46
CA LYS A 263 0.42 11.94 20.16
C LYS A 263 -0.02 12.63 18.87
N GLU A 264 -0.40 11.86 17.86
CA GLU A 264 -0.88 12.35 16.56
C GLU A 264 -2.12 13.21 16.69
N LEU A 265 -3.13 12.78 17.46
CA LEU A 265 -4.36 13.56 17.69
C LEU A 265 -4.08 14.94 18.28
N THR A 266 -3.02 15.08 19.09
CA THR A 266 -2.62 16.36 19.66
C THR A 266 -2.07 17.34 18.63
N LEU A 267 -1.56 16.84 17.51
CA LEU A 267 -0.93 17.61 16.45
C LEU A 267 -1.91 18.21 15.44
N LEU A 268 -3.14 17.72 15.41
CA LEU A 268 -4.16 18.18 14.48
C LEU A 268 -4.67 19.59 14.80
N LYS A 269 -4.84 20.43 13.78
CA LYS A 269 -5.53 21.72 13.85
C LYS A 269 -7.03 21.55 14.10
N TYR A 270 -7.75 22.64 14.27
CA TYR A 270 -9.22 22.67 14.23
C TYR A 270 -9.71 22.27 12.83
N GLY A 271 -10.69 21.36 12.77
CA GLY A 271 -11.25 20.85 11.52
C GLY A 271 -10.33 19.92 10.72
N ALA A 272 -9.15 19.60 11.24
CA ALA A 272 -8.15 18.76 10.55
C ALA A 272 -8.59 17.30 10.44
N THR A 273 -7.88 16.54 9.60
CA THR A 273 -8.20 15.16 9.29
C THR A 273 -7.04 14.22 9.61
N ILE A 274 -7.32 13.10 10.27
CA ILE A 274 -6.43 11.93 10.29
C ILE A 274 -7.06 10.85 9.42
N VAL A 275 -6.33 10.38 8.42
CA VAL A 275 -6.72 9.25 7.57
C VAL A 275 -5.83 8.07 7.90
N THR A 276 -6.44 6.93 8.28
CA THR A 276 -5.70 5.76 8.73
C THR A 276 -5.98 4.53 7.88
N THR A 277 -4.91 3.75 7.66
CA THR A 277 -4.93 2.43 7.05
C THR A 277 -3.88 1.53 7.70
N GLY A 278 -4.24 0.31 8.01
CA GLY A 278 -3.31 -0.62 8.67
C GLY A 278 -3.18 -0.41 10.19
N ALA A 279 -2.49 -1.33 10.82
CA ALA A 279 -2.28 -1.35 12.27
C ALA A 279 -1.01 -2.15 12.62
N THR A 280 0.10 -1.84 11.95
CA THR A 280 1.35 -2.61 12.03
C THR A 280 1.92 -2.69 13.46
N THR A 281 1.76 -1.62 14.26
CA THR A 281 2.23 -1.57 15.66
C THR A 281 1.14 -1.90 16.68
N GLY A 282 -0.04 -2.29 16.23
CA GLY A 282 -1.18 -2.66 17.06
C GLY A 282 -2.45 -1.88 16.72
N TYR A 283 -3.59 -2.51 16.98
CA TYR A 283 -4.92 -2.00 16.67
C TYR A 283 -5.63 -1.35 17.88
N ASP A 284 -5.15 -1.59 19.07
CA ASP A 284 -5.75 -1.06 20.32
C ASP A 284 -5.17 0.33 20.62
N ALA A 285 -5.81 1.36 20.06
CA ALA A 285 -5.39 2.75 20.17
C ALA A 285 -6.31 3.52 21.12
N LYS A 286 -5.78 3.94 22.26
CA LYS A 286 -6.53 4.79 23.20
C LYS A 286 -6.76 6.19 22.61
N THR A 287 -8.02 6.61 22.53
CA THR A 287 -8.44 7.90 21.95
C THR A 287 -9.02 8.82 23.00
N ASP A 288 -8.46 10.02 23.17
CA ASP A 288 -9.07 11.08 23.97
C ASP A 288 -10.11 11.83 23.12
N LEU A 289 -11.40 11.54 23.39
CA LEU A 289 -12.52 12.11 22.65
C LEU A 289 -12.58 13.65 22.71
N ARG A 290 -11.96 14.28 23.71
CA ARG A 290 -11.90 15.74 23.83
C ARG A 290 -11.18 16.37 22.66
N HIS A 291 -10.11 15.74 22.16
CA HIS A 291 -9.43 16.22 20.95
C HIS A 291 -10.37 16.22 19.74
N ILE A 292 -11.26 15.22 19.64
CA ILE A 292 -12.16 15.09 18.49
C ILE A 292 -13.21 16.21 18.53
N PHE A 293 -14.01 16.30 19.59
CA PHE A 293 -15.15 17.23 19.57
C PHE A 293 -14.76 18.69 19.77
N PHE A 294 -13.74 19.01 20.59
CA PHE A 294 -13.30 20.40 20.78
C PHE A 294 -12.67 20.98 19.51
N LYS A 295 -11.92 20.17 18.76
CA LYS A 295 -11.25 20.63 17.55
C LYS A 295 -12.05 20.32 16.26
N GLY A 296 -13.16 19.58 16.33
CA GLY A 296 -13.90 19.13 15.15
C GLY A 296 -13.07 18.25 14.22
N ILE A 297 -12.23 17.36 14.76
CA ILE A 297 -11.33 16.51 13.99
C ILE A 297 -12.12 15.45 13.24
N ASN A 298 -11.73 15.18 11.99
CA ASN A 298 -12.21 14.06 11.20
C ASN A 298 -11.28 12.85 11.34
N ILE A 299 -11.83 11.69 11.66
CA ILE A 299 -11.11 10.41 11.64
C ILE A 299 -11.67 9.58 10.51
N LEU A 300 -10.85 9.33 9.48
CA LEU A 300 -11.25 8.62 8.27
C LEU A 300 -10.52 7.28 8.16
N GLY A 301 -11.29 6.20 8.05
CA GLY A 301 -10.74 4.91 7.65
C GLY A 301 -10.50 4.85 6.14
N SER A 302 -9.48 4.12 5.73
CA SER A 302 -9.14 3.87 4.35
C SER A 302 -8.68 2.43 4.16
N THR A 303 -8.92 1.87 2.99
CA THR A 303 -8.44 0.55 2.59
C THR A 303 -8.24 0.55 1.08
N GLN A 304 -7.09 0.10 0.61
CA GLN A 304 -6.73 0.08 -0.82
C GLN A 304 -7.28 1.28 -1.63
N GLY A 305 -8.19 1.05 -2.58
CA GLY A 305 -8.83 2.06 -3.41
C GLY A 305 -9.55 1.42 -4.59
N THR A 306 -10.00 2.26 -5.52
CA THR A 306 -10.68 1.84 -6.74
C THR A 306 -9.69 1.54 -7.87
N ARG A 307 -10.13 0.75 -8.87
CA ARG A 307 -9.37 0.55 -10.10
C ARG A 307 -9.06 1.88 -10.81
N ALA A 308 -10.02 2.78 -10.85
CA ALA A 308 -9.87 4.09 -11.48
C ALA A 308 -8.78 4.94 -10.78
N GLU A 309 -8.68 4.86 -9.46
CA GLU A 309 -7.61 5.53 -8.70
C GLU A 309 -6.23 4.93 -9.02
N LEU A 310 -6.12 3.60 -9.20
CA LEU A 310 -4.87 3.00 -9.64
C LEU A 310 -4.47 3.48 -11.04
N GLU A 311 -5.41 3.55 -11.99
CA GLU A 311 -5.17 4.08 -13.33
C GLU A 311 -4.69 5.55 -13.28
N GLN A 312 -5.32 6.39 -12.46
CA GLN A 312 -4.90 7.77 -12.24
C GLN A 312 -3.49 7.87 -11.64
N ALA A 313 -3.19 7.06 -10.64
CA ALA A 313 -1.88 7.06 -9.99
C ALA A 313 -0.77 6.60 -10.94
N LEU A 314 -1.00 5.55 -11.75
CA LEU A 314 -0.09 5.09 -12.81
C LEU A 314 0.10 6.14 -13.91
N TYR A 315 -0.93 6.94 -14.23
CA TYR A 315 -0.79 8.08 -15.15
C TYR A 315 0.23 9.09 -14.61
N TRP A 316 0.21 9.44 -13.33
CA TRP A 316 1.20 10.35 -12.75
C TRP A 316 2.60 9.73 -12.68
N MET A 317 2.70 8.42 -12.52
CA MET A 317 3.97 7.70 -12.74
C MET A 317 4.48 7.88 -14.16
N SER A 318 3.63 7.69 -15.16
CA SER A 318 4.02 7.85 -16.58
C SER A 318 4.46 9.28 -16.92
N LYS A 319 4.01 10.28 -16.15
CA LYS A 319 4.48 11.67 -16.26
C LYS A 319 5.77 11.95 -15.48
N GLY A 320 6.35 10.92 -14.85
CA GLY A 320 7.57 11.06 -14.03
C GLY A 320 7.39 11.89 -12.76
N LYS A 321 6.13 12.09 -12.32
CA LYS A 321 5.79 12.87 -11.11
C LYS A 321 5.80 12.03 -9.84
N ILE A 322 5.63 10.73 -9.98
CA ILE A 322 5.69 9.74 -8.90
C ILE A 322 6.64 8.63 -9.37
N LYS A 323 7.48 8.13 -8.46
CA LYS A 323 8.46 7.07 -8.73
C LYS A 323 8.35 6.00 -7.65
N SER A 324 8.52 4.73 -8.03
CA SER A 324 8.70 3.67 -7.07
C SER A 324 10.09 3.74 -6.45
N ILE A 325 10.15 3.61 -5.13
CA ILE A 325 11.41 3.42 -4.43
C ILE A 325 11.55 1.93 -4.15
N ILE A 326 12.42 1.28 -4.90
CA ILE A 326 12.70 -0.16 -4.79
C ILE A 326 13.94 -0.33 -3.94
N ASP A 327 13.78 -0.94 -2.78
CA ASP A 327 14.86 -1.19 -1.84
C ASP A 327 15.73 -2.37 -2.28
N SER A 328 15.08 -3.46 -2.65
CA SER A 328 15.77 -4.70 -3.04
C SER A 328 14.89 -5.60 -3.89
N VAL A 329 15.54 -6.50 -4.64
CA VAL A 329 14.91 -7.48 -5.50
C VAL A 329 15.43 -8.87 -5.13
N TYR A 330 14.53 -9.81 -4.92
CA TYR A 330 14.83 -11.20 -4.54
C TYR A 330 14.23 -12.18 -5.54
N SER A 331 14.83 -13.36 -5.67
CA SER A 331 14.21 -14.50 -6.35
C SER A 331 13.29 -15.28 -5.39
N PHE A 332 12.53 -16.22 -5.91
CA PHE A 332 11.70 -17.11 -5.08
C PHE A 332 12.52 -17.96 -4.11
N GLU A 333 13.75 -18.34 -4.47
CA GLU A 333 14.68 -19.06 -3.58
C GLU A 333 15.06 -18.24 -2.36
N GLN A 334 15.05 -16.92 -2.47
CA GLN A 334 15.38 -15.96 -1.41
C GLN A 334 14.16 -15.45 -0.65
N ALA A 335 12.98 -16.02 -0.88
CA ALA A 335 11.72 -15.52 -0.34
C ALA A 335 11.72 -15.40 1.19
N ALA A 336 12.30 -16.36 1.90
CA ALA A 336 12.37 -16.31 3.36
C ALA A 336 13.21 -15.11 3.85
N GLU A 337 14.33 -14.82 3.19
CA GLU A 337 15.16 -13.65 3.48
C GLU A 337 14.41 -12.34 3.23
N ALA A 338 13.73 -12.25 2.09
CA ALA A 338 12.94 -11.08 1.72
C ALA A 338 11.83 -10.76 2.75
N HIS A 339 11.08 -11.78 3.19
CA HIS A 339 10.04 -11.60 4.21
C HIS A 339 10.61 -11.27 5.58
N THR A 340 11.75 -11.86 5.96
CA THR A 340 12.46 -11.53 7.20
C THR A 340 12.93 -10.07 7.19
N LYS A 341 13.48 -9.58 6.07
CA LYS A 341 13.86 -8.17 5.92
C LYS A 341 12.65 -7.25 6.05
N MET A 342 11.52 -7.60 5.46
CA MET A 342 10.30 -6.83 5.60
C MET A 342 9.78 -6.81 7.04
N LEU A 343 9.78 -7.95 7.71
CA LEU A 343 9.33 -8.08 9.10
C LEU A 343 10.18 -7.24 10.07
N THR A 344 11.50 -7.28 9.93
CA THR A 344 12.42 -6.53 10.79
C THR A 344 12.47 -5.05 10.46
N GLY A 345 12.19 -4.69 9.21
CA GLY A 345 12.25 -3.31 8.70
C GLY A 345 13.64 -2.68 8.76
N GLN A 346 14.68 -3.46 9.13
CA GLN A 346 16.04 -2.96 9.30
C GLN A 346 16.64 -2.58 7.94
N GLY A 347 17.06 -1.33 7.82
CA GLY A 347 17.62 -0.77 6.58
C GLY A 347 16.63 -0.63 5.43
N LEU A 348 15.37 -1.07 5.60
CA LEU A 348 14.36 -1.05 4.54
C LEU A 348 13.87 0.37 4.23
N PHE A 349 13.98 0.80 2.97
CA PHE A 349 13.45 2.07 2.49
C PHE A 349 12.73 1.89 1.15
N GLY A 350 11.41 1.87 1.17
CA GLY A 350 10.58 1.62 -0.02
C GLY A 350 10.04 0.19 -0.10
N LYS A 351 10.03 -0.40 -1.30
CA LYS A 351 9.44 -1.71 -1.60
C LYS A 351 10.49 -2.79 -1.84
N ILE A 352 10.16 -4.00 -1.42
CA ILE A 352 10.90 -5.22 -1.76
C ILE A 352 10.16 -5.89 -2.92
N LEU A 353 10.89 -6.26 -3.97
CA LEU A 353 10.36 -7.00 -5.10
C LEU A 353 10.74 -8.49 -5.03
N MET A 354 9.87 -9.31 -5.62
CA MET A 354 10.04 -10.74 -5.82
C MET A 354 9.94 -11.05 -7.31
N LYS A 355 10.89 -11.84 -7.83
CA LYS A 355 10.88 -12.30 -9.23
C LYS A 355 10.83 -13.82 -9.29
N PRO A 356 9.96 -14.39 -10.18
CA PRO A 356 9.93 -15.82 -10.45
C PRO A 356 11.25 -16.37 -10.94
#